data_87d9b18107d477065cf55441e492e8cb
#
_entry.id   87d9b18107d477065cf55441e492e8cb
#
_cell.length_a   1.000
_cell.length_b   1.000
_cell.length_c   1.000
_cell.angle_alpha   90.00
_cell.angle_beta   90.00
_cell.angle_gamma   90.00
#
_symmetry.space_group_name_H-M   'P 1'
#
loop_
_entity.id
_entity.type
_entity.pdbx_description
1 polymer ?
#
loop_
_entity_poly.entity_id
_entity_poly.type
_entity_poly.pdbx_seq_one_letter_code
_entity_poly.pdbx_strand_id
1 'polypeptide(L)'
;LYDCYKALNSKAEPLDDFIFWGDVILSDFDDTDKYLADPKRLYTNVADFKEIQDTYSYLSPEQLEAIQHFISHFRKGGKLTVNLDEENPDVKERFLMIWNLLYPLYRNFNKALEEKGMAYEGMAYREFAERLKTESAVDILADSFRDTEKFVFVGLNALNECEKTAMRKMRDAGIAEFCWDFSSAMLRDPMNRSSMFMSQNVMEFPQAFTLDDGPSDKAALAEGPAIHVLSVPSAVGQAKYLPEILREIAAEKTGGDLSG
;
A
#
# COMPACT_ATOMS: atom_id res chain seq x y z
N LEU A 1 -1.94 20.34 -4.21
CA LEU A 1 -1.42 19.61 -5.35
C LEU A 1 -1.76 20.29 -6.68
N TYR A 2 -3.04 20.60 -6.95
CA TYR A 2 -3.48 21.21 -8.21
C TYR A 2 -2.78 22.55 -8.52
N ASP A 3 -2.60 23.45 -7.55
CA ASP A 3 -1.90 24.70 -7.76
C ASP A 3 -0.44 24.50 -8.17
N CYS A 4 0.24 23.51 -7.57
CA CYS A 4 1.60 23.13 -7.96
C CYS A 4 1.65 22.55 -9.36
N TYR A 5 0.67 21.72 -9.72
CA TYR A 5 0.55 21.14 -11.06
C TYR A 5 0.30 22.23 -12.10
N LYS A 6 -0.63 23.14 -11.84
CA LYS A 6 -0.96 24.28 -12.72
C LYS A 6 0.22 25.22 -12.93
N ALA A 7 1.06 25.40 -11.91
CA ALA A 7 2.27 26.22 -12.03
C ALA A 7 3.33 25.58 -12.96
N LEU A 8 3.34 24.25 -13.06
CA LEU A 8 4.27 23.50 -13.91
C LEU A 8 3.71 23.23 -15.31
N ASN A 9 2.39 23.20 -15.46
CA ASN A 9 1.71 22.94 -16.72
C ASN A 9 0.82 24.12 -17.14
N SER A 10 1.30 24.92 -18.08
CA SER A 10 0.54 26.09 -18.58
C SER A 10 -0.76 25.71 -19.31
N LYS A 11 -0.94 24.44 -19.66
CA LYS A 11 -2.13 23.88 -20.32
C LYS A 11 -2.90 22.95 -19.37
N ALA A 12 -2.79 23.18 -18.05
CA ALA A 12 -3.50 22.38 -17.07
C ALA A 12 -5.01 22.42 -17.32
N GLU A 13 -5.64 21.26 -17.22
CA GLU A 13 -7.08 21.09 -17.27
C GLU A 13 -7.76 21.75 -16.06
N PRO A 14 -9.08 21.96 -16.10
CA PRO A 14 -9.86 22.43 -14.95
C PRO A 14 -9.72 21.48 -13.74
N LEU A 15 -9.91 22.03 -12.53
CA LEU A 15 -9.78 21.27 -11.28
C LEU A 15 -10.65 20.00 -11.25
N ASP A 16 -11.88 20.09 -11.76
CA ASP A 16 -12.82 18.94 -11.77
C ASP A 16 -12.30 17.77 -12.61
N ASP A 17 -11.59 18.05 -13.70
CA ASP A 17 -10.95 17.05 -14.54
C ASP A 17 -9.65 16.51 -13.90
N PHE A 18 -9.00 17.30 -13.05
CA PHE A 18 -7.75 16.94 -12.36
C PHE A 18 -7.97 16.10 -11.10
N ILE A 19 -9.12 16.19 -10.42
CA ILE A 19 -9.33 15.56 -9.10
C ILE A 19 -8.96 14.09 -9.10
N PHE A 20 -9.45 13.34 -10.06
CA PHE A 20 -9.15 11.91 -10.18
C PHE A 20 -7.64 11.63 -10.29
N TRP A 21 -6.94 12.42 -11.08
CA TRP A 21 -5.48 12.33 -11.24
C TRP A 21 -4.74 12.76 -9.99
N GLY A 22 -5.22 13.83 -9.38
CA GLY A 22 -4.67 14.33 -8.14
C GLY A 22 -4.63 13.25 -7.07
N ASP A 23 -5.68 12.45 -6.96
CA ASP A 23 -5.76 11.34 -6.03
C ASP A 23 -4.76 10.22 -6.37
N VAL A 24 -4.64 9.85 -7.65
CA VAL A 24 -3.66 8.86 -8.11
C VAL A 24 -2.23 9.32 -7.84
N ILE A 25 -1.89 10.55 -8.25
CA ILE A 25 -0.56 11.13 -8.03
C ILE A 25 -0.24 11.23 -6.54
N LEU A 26 -1.21 11.62 -5.71
CA LEU A 26 -1.02 11.70 -4.27
C LEU A 26 -0.77 10.32 -3.66
N SER A 27 -1.50 9.30 -4.12
CA SER A 27 -1.26 7.90 -3.71
C SER A 27 0.13 7.43 -4.10
N ASP A 28 0.59 7.75 -5.33
CA ASP A 28 1.95 7.39 -5.78
C ASP A 28 3.03 8.10 -4.98
N PHE A 29 2.81 9.37 -4.59
CA PHE A 29 3.74 10.12 -3.74
C PHE A 29 3.76 9.52 -2.33
N ASP A 30 2.61 9.17 -1.80
CA ASP A 30 2.45 8.53 -0.49
C ASP A 30 3.20 7.19 -0.43
N ASP A 31 3.01 6.35 -1.44
CA ASP A 31 3.72 5.07 -1.55
C ASP A 31 5.24 5.27 -1.75
N THR A 32 5.64 6.22 -2.59
CA THR A 32 7.06 6.56 -2.78
C THR A 32 7.73 6.88 -1.45
N ASP A 33 7.04 7.63 -0.61
CA ASP A 33 7.55 8.03 0.70
C ASP A 33 7.51 6.88 1.71
N LYS A 34 6.43 6.14 1.80
CA LYS A 34 6.28 4.98 2.71
C LYS A 34 7.31 3.88 2.44
N TYR A 35 7.67 3.69 1.18
CA TYR A 35 8.69 2.70 0.79
C TYR A 35 10.11 3.26 0.72
N LEU A 36 10.34 4.51 1.13
CA LEU A 36 11.64 5.19 1.10
C LEU A 36 12.32 5.14 -0.29
N ALA A 37 11.53 5.04 -1.36
CA ALA A 37 12.07 5.08 -2.71
C ALA A 37 12.73 6.44 -2.99
N ASP A 38 13.77 6.45 -3.84
CA ASP A 38 14.37 7.71 -4.29
C ASP A 38 13.46 8.37 -5.33
N PRO A 39 12.75 9.48 -4.99
CA PRO A 39 11.79 10.10 -5.90
C PRO A 39 12.44 10.61 -7.17
N LYS A 40 13.71 11.08 -7.07
CA LYS A 40 14.44 11.55 -8.24
C LYS A 40 14.71 10.42 -9.21
N ARG A 41 15.24 9.30 -8.72
CA ARG A 41 15.48 8.12 -9.57
C ARG A 41 14.19 7.54 -10.11
N LEU A 42 13.16 7.43 -9.27
CA LEU A 42 11.87 6.85 -9.66
C LEU A 42 11.23 7.66 -10.79
N TYR A 43 11.11 8.98 -10.63
CA TYR A 43 10.39 9.83 -11.57
C TYR A 43 11.24 10.37 -12.73
N THR A 44 12.56 10.24 -12.71
CA THR A 44 13.43 10.67 -13.83
C THR A 44 13.98 9.53 -14.67
N ASN A 45 14.12 8.32 -14.14
CA ASN A 45 14.65 7.18 -14.89
C ASN A 45 13.76 6.73 -16.05
N VAL A 46 12.49 7.12 -16.04
CA VAL A 46 11.58 6.86 -17.17
C VAL A 46 11.94 7.73 -18.40
N ALA A 47 12.76 8.76 -18.23
CA ALA A 47 13.25 9.58 -19.35
C ALA A 47 14.27 8.84 -20.23
N ASP A 48 14.97 7.81 -19.74
CA ASP A 48 15.82 6.93 -20.54
C ASP A 48 15.00 5.88 -21.28
N PHE A 49 14.24 6.36 -22.24
CA PHE A 49 13.26 5.59 -23.04
C PHE A 49 13.84 4.44 -23.84
N LYS A 50 15.15 4.38 -24.04
CA LYS A 50 15.81 3.26 -24.70
C LYS A 50 15.77 1.97 -23.89
N GLU A 51 15.83 2.08 -22.55
CA GLU A 51 15.69 0.93 -21.66
C GLU A 51 14.24 0.47 -21.51
N ILE A 52 13.27 1.35 -21.71
CA ILE A 52 11.85 1.03 -21.56
C ILE A 52 11.32 0.17 -22.72
N GLN A 53 11.82 0.32 -23.94
CA GLN A 53 11.39 -0.50 -25.08
C GLN A 53 11.74 -1.99 -24.88
N ASP A 54 12.87 -2.30 -24.26
CA ASP A 54 13.24 -3.67 -23.91
C ASP A 54 12.54 -4.16 -22.62
N THR A 55 11.98 -3.25 -21.84
CA THR A 55 11.49 -3.49 -20.48
C THR A 55 9.98 -3.77 -20.42
N TYR A 56 9.19 -3.37 -21.41
CA TYR A 56 7.73 -3.63 -21.42
C TYR A 56 7.36 -5.11 -21.55
N SER A 57 8.30 -5.98 -21.95
CA SER A 57 8.05 -7.42 -22.10
C SER A 57 7.80 -8.16 -20.77
N TYR A 58 8.07 -7.54 -19.61
CA TYR A 58 7.86 -8.12 -18.28
C TYR A 58 6.69 -7.52 -17.50
N LEU A 59 6.02 -6.48 -18.01
CA LEU A 59 4.82 -5.96 -17.39
C LEU A 59 3.68 -6.96 -17.53
N SER A 60 2.96 -7.20 -16.43
CA SER A 60 1.74 -7.99 -16.51
C SER A 60 0.68 -7.27 -17.37
N PRO A 61 -0.28 -7.99 -17.95
CA PRO A 61 -1.38 -7.37 -18.69
C PRO A 61 -2.13 -6.33 -17.86
N GLU A 62 -2.27 -6.55 -16.54
CA GLU A 62 -2.94 -5.63 -15.64
C GLU A 62 -2.13 -4.34 -15.42
N GLN A 63 -0.80 -4.45 -15.34
CA GLN A 63 0.08 -3.29 -15.24
C GLN A 63 0.08 -2.47 -16.53
N LEU A 64 0.04 -3.14 -17.68
CA LEU A 64 -0.08 -2.49 -18.98
C LEU A 64 -1.42 -1.77 -19.12
N GLU A 65 -2.51 -2.40 -18.66
CA GLU A 65 -3.85 -1.82 -18.65
C GLU A 65 -3.94 -0.61 -17.72
N ALA A 66 -3.33 -0.66 -16.55
CA ALA A 66 -3.26 0.47 -15.62
C ALA A 66 -2.51 1.66 -16.24
N ILE A 67 -1.38 1.41 -16.90
CA ILE A 67 -0.63 2.45 -17.63
C ILE A 67 -1.44 3.00 -18.82
N GLN A 68 -2.12 2.13 -19.56
CA GLN A 68 -3.00 2.54 -20.66
C GLN A 68 -4.19 3.36 -20.15
N HIS A 69 -4.78 2.96 -19.03
CA HIS A 69 -5.87 3.69 -18.40
C HIS A 69 -5.39 5.08 -17.91
N PHE A 70 -4.22 5.15 -17.31
CA PHE A 70 -3.56 6.38 -16.93
C PHE A 70 -3.37 7.31 -18.12
N ILE A 71 -2.80 6.84 -19.21
CA ILE A 71 -2.57 7.63 -20.44
C ILE A 71 -3.89 8.02 -21.13
N SER A 72 -4.93 7.17 -21.08
CA SER A 72 -6.21 7.40 -21.76
C SER A 72 -6.99 8.59 -21.21
N HIS A 73 -6.86 8.89 -19.93
CA HIS A 73 -7.53 10.03 -19.28
C HIS A 73 -6.94 11.39 -19.72
N PHE A 74 -5.70 11.45 -20.14
CA PHE A 74 -5.11 12.68 -20.68
C PHE A 74 -5.62 13.03 -22.10
N ARG A 75 -6.58 12.26 -22.63
CA ARG A 75 -7.15 12.50 -23.96
C ARG A 75 -8.64 12.88 -23.85
N LYS A 76 -8.95 14.18 -23.96
CA LYS A 76 -10.33 14.63 -24.23
C LYS A 76 -10.78 14.14 -25.60
N GLY A 77 -11.75 13.22 -25.64
CA GLY A 77 -12.62 13.01 -26.79
C GLY A 77 -12.22 11.99 -27.84
N GLY A 78 -11.63 10.85 -27.50
CA GLY A 78 -11.44 9.78 -28.47
C GLY A 78 -10.88 8.49 -27.90
N LYS A 79 -11.30 7.35 -28.42
CA LYS A 79 -10.77 6.02 -28.09
C LYS A 79 -9.26 6.02 -28.22
N LEU A 80 -8.56 5.73 -27.13
CA LEU A 80 -7.15 5.44 -27.16
C LEU A 80 -6.97 3.92 -27.20
N THR A 81 -6.66 3.41 -28.35
CA THR A 81 -5.87 2.20 -28.47
C THR A 81 -4.42 2.68 -28.35
N VAL A 82 -3.80 2.56 -27.19
CA VAL A 82 -2.35 2.78 -27.07
C VAL A 82 -1.70 1.53 -27.66
N ASN A 83 -1.54 1.51 -28.96
CA ASN A 83 -0.47 0.74 -29.55
C ASN A 83 0.81 1.51 -29.20
N LEU A 84 1.60 0.97 -28.31
CA LEU A 84 2.95 1.45 -28.00
C LEU A 84 3.91 1.19 -29.17
N ASP A 85 3.38 0.80 -30.33
CA ASP A 85 4.11 0.66 -31.57
C ASP A 85 4.61 2.03 -32.02
N GLU A 86 5.76 2.03 -32.66
CA GLU A 86 6.57 3.18 -33.08
C GLU A 86 5.84 4.27 -33.89
N GLU A 87 4.56 4.08 -34.21
CA GLU A 87 3.82 4.90 -35.18
C GLU A 87 3.11 6.13 -34.59
N ASN A 88 3.18 6.38 -33.26
CA ASN A 88 2.48 7.53 -32.67
C ASN A 88 3.38 8.40 -31.76
N PRO A 89 4.20 9.29 -32.37
CA PRO A 89 5.12 10.18 -31.65
C PRO A 89 4.42 11.10 -30.61
N ASP A 90 3.17 11.48 -30.86
CA ASP A 90 2.37 12.38 -30.01
C ASP A 90 2.06 11.77 -28.62
N VAL A 91 1.85 10.46 -28.55
CA VAL A 91 1.57 9.75 -27.29
C VAL A 91 2.83 9.62 -26.45
N LYS A 92 3.95 9.36 -27.10
CA LYS A 92 5.28 9.27 -26.47
C LYS A 92 5.70 10.60 -25.86
N GLU A 93 5.56 11.71 -26.60
CA GLU A 93 5.88 13.03 -26.09
C GLU A 93 5.03 13.42 -24.86
N ARG A 94 3.73 13.11 -24.91
CA ARG A 94 2.81 13.39 -23.78
C ARG A 94 3.14 12.55 -22.56
N PHE A 95 3.45 11.28 -22.76
CA PHE A 95 3.88 10.40 -21.67
C PHE A 95 5.15 10.94 -21.00
N LEU A 96 6.19 11.25 -21.78
CA LEU A 96 7.43 11.82 -21.26
C LEU A 96 7.20 13.18 -20.59
N MET A 97 6.31 14.00 -21.12
CA MET A 97 5.97 15.28 -20.51
C MET A 97 5.39 15.09 -19.10
N ILE A 98 4.48 14.12 -18.92
CA ILE A 98 3.88 13.82 -17.61
C ILE A 98 4.95 13.34 -16.63
N TRP A 99 5.78 12.38 -17.03
CA TRP A 99 6.85 11.87 -16.18
C TRP A 99 7.86 12.96 -15.81
N ASN A 100 8.18 13.84 -16.74
CA ASN A 100 9.05 14.97 -16.46
C ASN A 100 8.43 15.98 -15.46
N LEU A 101 7.11 16.01 -15.32
CA LEU A 101 6.40 16.84 -14.36
C LEU A 101 6.34 16.21 -12.97
N LEU A 102 6.36 14.87 -12.84
CA LEU A 102 6.13 14.19 -11.56
C LEU A 102 7.17 14.57 -10.49
N TYR A 103 8.45 14.55 -10.82
CA TYR A 103 9.47 14.91 -9.84
C TYR A 103 9.44 16.39 -9.41
N PRO A 104 9.36 17.37 -10.33
CA PRO A 104 9.12 18.76 -9.96
C PRO A 104 7.83 18.96 -9.16
N LEU A 105 6.76 18.26 -9.52
CA LEU A 105 5.47 18.34 -8.82
C LEU A 105 5.58 17.80 -7.40
N TYR A 106 6.18 16.63 -7.22
CA TYR A 106 6.48 16.06 -5.90
C TYR A 106 7.25 17.04 -5.01
N ARG A 107 8.34 17.62 -5.53
CA ARG A 107 9.15 18.58 -4.77
C ARG A 107 8.40 19.85 -4.41
N ASN A 108 7.69 20.43 -5.37
CA ASN A 108 6.96 21.67 -5.16
C ASN A 108 5.79 21.48 -4.20
N PHE A 109 5.13 20.33 -4.29
CA PHE A 109 4.02 19.98 -3.41
C PHE A 109 4.50 19.77 -1.97
N ASN A 110 5.54 18.97 -1.76
CA ASN A 110 6.11 18.76 -0.42
C ASN A 110 6.56 20.08 0.20
N LYS A 111 7.29 20.92 -0.56
CA LYS A 111 7.69 22.25 -0.09
C LYS A 111 6.49 23.13 0.29
N ALA A 112 5.43 23.12 -0.52
CA ALA A 112 4.23 23.92 -0.24
C ALA A 112 3.48 23.43 1.01
N LEU A 113 3.55 22.13 1.32
CA LEU A 113 3.01 21.55 2.56
C LEU A 113 3.89 21.91 3.77
N GLU A 114 5.20 21.79 3.66
CA GLU A 114 6.16 22.16 4.70
C GLU A 114 5.98 23.64 5.12
N GLU A 115 5.86 24.54 4.15
CA GLU A 115 5.64 25.97 4.39
C GLU A 115 4.33 26.25 5.17
N LYS A 116 3.36 25.33 5.08
CA LYS A 116 2.08 25.39 5.82
C LYS A 116 2.08 24.60 7.12
N GLY A 117 3.18 23.93 7.45
CA GLY A 117 3.24 23.02 8.59
C GLY A 117 2.34 21.78 8.42
N MET A 118 2.13 21.31 7.18
CA MET A 118 1.28 20.19 6.82
C MET A 118 2.09 19.07 6.16
N ALA A 119 1.58 17.86 6.23
CA ALA A 119 2.13 16.70 5.52
C ALA A 119 0.99 15.75 5.13
N TYR A 120 1.15 15.00 4.05
CA TYR A 120 0.39 13.76 3.85
C TYR A 120 1.07 12.62 4.62
N GLU A 121 0.41 11.48 4.73
CA GLU A 121 0.83 10.39 5.61
C GLU A 121 2.23 9.87 5.27
N GLY A 122 2.50 9.52 4.01
CA GLY A 122 3.80 9.02 3.58
C GLY A 122 4.93 10.03 3.78
N MET A 123 4.67 11.32 3.58
CA MET A 123 5.65 12.40 3.86
C MET A 123 6.03 12.43 5.34
N ALA A 124 5.05 12.31 6.25
CA ALA A 124 5.31 12.23 7.69
C ALA A 124 6.07 10.95 8.06
N TYR A 125 5.73 9.82 7.45
CA TYR A 125 6.42 8.54 7.65
C TYR A 125 7.88 8.62 7.20
N ARG A 126 8.12 9.19 6.02
CA ARG A 126 9.50 9.38 5.51
C ARG A 126 10.31 10.28 6.43
N GLU A 127 9.75 11.41 6.85
CA GLU A 127 10.45 12.33 7.76
C GLU A 127 10.84 11.63 9.07
N PHE A 128 9.91 10.90 9.66
CA PHE A 128 10.18 10.12 10.86
C PHE A 128 11.29 9.09 10.64
N ALA A 129 11.23 8.32 9.54
CA ALA A 129 12.24 7.33 9.20
C ALA A 129 13.63 7.96 8.92
N GLU A 130 13.67 9.12 8.28
CA GLU A 130 14.93 9.85 8.03
C GLU A 130 15.54 10.39 9.34
N ARG A 131 14.71 10.93 10.24
CA ARG A 131 15.15 11.34 11.58
C ARG A 131 15.77 10.19 12.36
N LEU A 132 15.19 9.01 12.29
CA LEU A 132 15.71 7.79 12.93
C LEU A 132 17.09 7.34 12.42
N LYS A 133 17.59 7.87 11.30
CA LYS A 133 18.95 7.61 10.83
C LYS A 133 20.01 8.37 11.63
N THR A 134 19.65 9.51 12.19
CA THR A 134 20.57 10.44 12.87
C THR A 134 20.22 10.66 14.33
N GLU A 135 18.98 10.46 14.73
CA GLU A 135 18.49 10.66 16.09
C GLU A 135 18.14 9.31 16.74
N SER A 136 18.19 9.26 18.06
CA SER A 136 17.77 8.08 18.83
C SER A 136 16.24 7.93 18.80
N ALA A 137 15.75 6.70 18.60
CA ALA A 137 14.31 6.42 18.70
C ALA A 137 13.74 6.81 20.06
N VAL A 138 14.52 6.64 21.14
CA VAL A 138 14.12 7.02 22.49
C VAL A 138 13.91 8.53 22.59
N ASP A 139 14.86 9.32 22.05
CA ASP A 139 14.78 10.78 22.13
C ASP A 139 13.62 11.34 21.30
N ILE A 140 13.40 10.80 20.09
CA ILE A 140 12.27 11.21 19.22
C ILE A 140 10.93 10.94 19.90
N LEU A 141 10.80 9.80 20.60
CA LEU A 141 9.55 9.37 21.19
C LEU A 141 9.32 9.93 22.60
N ALA A 142 10.36 10.43 23.25
CA ALA A 142 10.33 10.86 24.64
C ALA A 142 9.25 11.91 24.94
N ASP A 143 9.03 12.86 24.04
CA ASP A 143 8.05 13.92 24.25
C ASP A 143 6.60 13.42 24.14
N SER A 144 6.33 12.50 23.23
CA SER A 144 4.98 11.99 22.97
C SER A 144 4.61 10.79 23.86
N PHE A 145 5.61 10.04 24.36
CA PHE A 145 5.43 8.79 25.08
C PHE A 145 6.26 8.73 26.38
N ARG A 146 6.17 9.79 27.20
CA ARG A 146 7.02 10.01 28.38
C ARG A 146 7.01 8.86 29.41
N ASP A 147 5.86 8.22 29.56
CA ASP A 147 5.65 7.16 30.56
C ASP A 147 5.66 5.76 29.91
N THR A 148 6.16 5.63 28.68
CA THR A 148 6.18 4.38 27.94
C THR A 148 7.57 3.75 28.01
N GLU A 149 7.70 2.61 28.67
CA GLU A 149 8.94 1.86 28.72
C GLU A 149 9.15 0.97 27.49
N LYS A 150 8.06 0.42 26.96
CA LYS A 150 8.09 -0.55 25.86
C LYS A 150 6.92 -0.34 24.90
N PHE A 151 7.20 -0.59 23.63
CA PHE A 151 6.21 -0.64 22.54
C PHE A 151 6.04 -2.10 22.11
N VAL A 152 4.82 -2.61 22.14
CA VAL A 152 4.51 -3.96 21.71
C VAL A 152 3.75 -3.92 20.38
N PHE A 153 4.34 -4.48 19.35
CA PHE A 153 3.73 -4.57 18.01
C PHE A 153 3.01 -5.91 17.87
N VAL A 154 1.71 -5.86 17.64
CA VAL A 154 0.85 -7.05 17.61
C VAL A 154 0.04 -7.13 16.33
N GLY A 155 0.02 -8.28 15.68
CA GLY A 155 -0.92 -8.62 14.61
C GLY A 155 -0.71 -7.88 13.28
N LEU A 156 0.43 -7.23 13.08
CA LEU A 156 0.76 -6.59 11.81
C LEU A 156 1.11 -7.64 10.74
N ASN A 157 0.83 -7.32 9.47
CA ASN A 157 1.11 -8.22 8.36
C ASN A 157 2.05 -7.56 7.34
N ALA A 158 1.52 -6.89 6.33
CA ALA A 158 2.36 -6.17 5.37
C ALA A 158 2.90 -4.87 6.00
N LEU A 159 4.21 -4.70 5.98
CA LEU A 159 4.90 -3.52 6.51
C LEU A 159 5.58 -2.76 5.38
N ASN A 160 5.45 -1.44 5.38
CA ASN A 160 6.23 -0.58 4.50
C ASN A 160 7.64 -0.35 5.05
N GLU A 161 8.54 0.27 4.28
CA GLU A 161 9.94 0.44 4.69
C GLU A 161 10.13 1.48 5.81
N CYS A 162 9.24 2.46 5.91
CA CYS A 162 9.26 3.40 7.04
C CYS A 162 8.92 2.68 8.35
N GLU A 163 7.87 1.86 8.35
CA GLU A 163 7.47 1.05 9.50
C GLU A 163 8.58 0.08 9.92
N LYS A 164 9.14 -0.65 8.95
CA LYS A 164 10.28 -1.55 9.23
C LYS A 164 11.47 -0.79 9.81
N THR A 165 11.77 0.40 9.26
CA THR A 165 12.87 1.24 9.77
C THR A 165 12.62 1.66 11.21
N ALA A 166 11.42 2.11 11.52
CA ALA A 166 11.03 2.46 12.88
C ALA A 166 11.15 1.26 13.83
N MET A 167 10.57 0.13 13.45
CA MET A 167 10.59 -1.10 14.25
C MET A 167 12.02 -1.61 14.48
N ARG A 168 12.89 -1.58 13.44
CA ARG A 168 14.31 -1.93 13.59
C ARG A 168 15.01 -1.04 14.62
N LYS A 169 14.83 0.27 14.50
CA LYS A 169 15.47 1.25 15.40
C LYS A 169 14.97 1.14 16.83
N MET A 170 13.68 0.91 17.03
CA MET A 170 13.09 0.70 18.34
C MET A 170 13.51 -0.65 18.96
N ARG A 171 13.62 -1.70 18.14
CA ARG A 171 14.19 -2.99 18.56
C ARG A 171 15.64 -2.82 19.02
N ASP A 172 16.47 -2.18 18.21
CA ASP A 172 17.90 -2.00 18.48
C ASP A 172 18.14 -1.10 19.71
N ALA A 173 17.21 -0.19 20.01
CA ALA A 173 17.17 0.59 21.25
C ALA A 173 16.62 -0.21 22.45
N GLY A 174 16.14 -1.42 22.27
CA GLY A 174 15.59 -2.26 23.34
C GLY A 174 14.22 -1.83 23.86
N ILE A 175 13.50 -0.97 23.13
CA ILE A 175 12.19 -0.44 23.51
C ILE A 175 11.03 -1.07 22.71
N ALA A 176 11.28 -2.01 21.81
CA ALA A 176 10.25 -2.69 21.02
C ALA A 176 10.22 -4.19 21.31
N GLU A 177 9.01 -4.72 21.37
CA GLU A 177 8.70 -6.14 21.42
C GLU A 177 7.69 -6.50 20.34
N PHE A 178 7.73 -7.76 19.84
CA PHE A 178 6.93 -8.19 18.71
C PHE A 178 6.13 -9.43 19.08
N CYS A 179 4.88 -9.44 18.64
CA CYS A 179 3.98 -10.58 18.83
C CYS A 179 3.27 -10.86 17.49
N TRP A 180 3.62 -12.00 16.90
CA TRP A 180 3.09 -12.43 15.61
C TRP A 180 2.19 -13.65 15.81
N ASP A 181 0.99 -13.61 15.27
CA ASP A 181 0.17 -14.82 15.19
C ASP A 181 0.65 -15.68 14.01
N PHE A 182 1.59 -16.56 14.30
CA PHE A 182 2.17 -17.51 13.35
C PHE A 182 1.92 -18.95 13.80
N SER A 183 0.88 -19.18 14.58
CA SER A 183 0.54 -20.49 15.18
C SER A 183 -0.11 -21.43 14.16
N SER A 184 -0.89 -20.90 13.23
CA SER A 184 -1.62 -21.70 12.23
C SER A 184 -0.68 -22.48 11.30
N ALA A 185 -0.98 -23.75 11.07
CA ALA A 185 -0.28 -24.57 10.09
C ALA A 185 -0.37 -23.99 8.67
N MET A 186 -1.48 -23.31 8.34
CA MET A 186 -1.64 -22.62 7.06
C MET A 186 -0.65 -21.46 6.88
N LEU A 187 -0.34 -20.74 7.95
CA LEU A 187 0.63 -19.64 7.93
C LEU A 187 2.08 -20.14 7.82
N ARG A 188 2.34 -21.38 8.23
CA ARG A 188 3.66 -22.03 8.12
C ARG A 188 3.88 -22.74 6.79
N ASP A 189 2.83 -22.89 5.97
CA ASP A 189 2.94 -23.50 4.64
C ASP A 189 3.65 -22.55 3.68
N PRO A 190 4.86 -22.88 3.16
CA PRO A 190 5.59 -22.02 2.24
C PRO A 190 4.90 -21.87 0.88
N MET A 191 3.93 -22.73 0.55
CA MET A 191 3.13 -22.60 -0.67
C MET A 191 1.97 -21.62 -0.50
N ASN A 192 1.64 -21.24 0.73
CA ASN A 192 0.60 -20.25 1.01
C ASN A 192 1.16 -18.83 0.93
N ARG A 193 0.91 -18.13 -0.18
CA ARG A 193 1.40 -16.77 -0.39
C ARG A 193 0.87 -15.75 0.63
N SER A 194 -0.25 -16.02 1.28
CA SER A 194 -0.79 -15.13 2.31
C SER A 194 0.11 -15.04 3.55
N SER A 195 0.96 -16.03 3.76
CA SER A 195 1.92 -16.08 4.87
C SER A 195 3.27 -15.40 4.58
N MET A 196 3.48 -14.94 3.34
CA MET A 196 4.79 -14.43 2.91
C MET A 196 5.29 -13.26 3.77
N PHE A 197 4.46 -12.26 3.99
CA PHE A 197 4.83 -11.09 4.80
C PHE A 197 5.03 -11.48 6.27
N MET A 198 4.16 -12.33 6.81
CA MET A 198 4.27 -12.80 8.18
C MET A 198 5.57 -13.59 8.39
N SER A 199 5.93 -14.47 7.45
CA SER A 199 7.18 -15.22 7.50
C SER A 199 8.41 -14.31 7.50
N GLN A 200 8.39 -13.25 6.69
CA GLN A 200 9.45 -12.24 6.67
C GLN A 200 9.52 -11.48 7.99
N ASN A 201 8.37 -11.05 8.52
CA ASN A 201 8.31 -10.33 9.78
C ASN A 201 8.86 -11.14 10.95
N VAL A 202 8.47 -12.42 11.07
CA VAL A 202 8.97 -13.32 12.13
C VAL A 202 10.48 -13.49 12.07
N MET A 203 11.07 -13.54 10.86
CA MET A 203 12.53 -13.65 10.71
C MET A 203 13.24 -12.33 11.05
N GLU A 204 12.69 -11.20 10.66
CA GLU A 204 13.31 -9.90 10.85
C GLU A 204 13.09 -9.34 12.27
N PHE A 205 11.93 -9.59 12.84
CA PHE A 205 11.50 -9.14 14.15
C PHE A 205 11.14 -10.34 15.03
N PRO A 206 12.14 -11.00 15.66
CA PRO A 206 11.89 -12.19 16.48
C PRO A 206 10.86 -11.91 17.57
N GLN A 207 9.95 -12.84 17.78
CA GLN A 207 8.91 -12.75 18.78
C GLN A 207 9.48 -12.84 20.20
N ALA A 208 9.07 -11.92 21.06
CA ALA A 208 9.49 -11.91 22.45
C ALA A 208 8.72 -12.94 23.30
N PHE A 209 7.50 -13.26 22.89
CA PHE A 209 6.62 -14.19 23.59
C PHE A 209 6.48 -15.47 22.79
N THR A 210 6.67 -16.60 23.43
CA THR A 210 6.11 -17.85 22.94
C THR A 210 4.64 -17.85 23.28
N LEU A 211 3.77 -17.72 22.27
CA LEU A 211 2.36 -18.05 22.46
C LEU A 211 2.36 -19.54 22.88
N ASP A 212 1.94 -19.80 24.11
CA ASP A 212 1.74 -21.18 24.58
C ASP A 212 0.77 -21.80 23.56
N ASP A 213 1.21 -22.88 22.92
CA ASP A 213 0.32 -23.70 22.11
C ASP A 213 -0.69 -24.30 23.09
N GLY A 214 -1.72 -23.52 23.43
CA GLY A 214 -2.79 -23.95 24.31
C GLY A 214 -3.32 -25.32 23.86
N PRO A 215 -3.67 -26.23 24.76
CA PRO A 215 -4.01 -27.60 24.43
C PRO A 215 -5.26 -27.77 23.55
N SER A 216 -5.95 -26.67 23.25
CA SER A 216 -7.24 -26.70 22.56
C SER A 216 -7.20 -26.77 21.04
N ASP A 217 -6.13 -26.36 20.41
CA ASP A 217 -6.26 -26.02 18.99
C ASP A 217 -5.82 -27.09 18.01
N LYS A 218 -5.07 -28.10 18.45
CA LYS A 218 -4.72 -29.21 17.55
C LYS A 218 -5.92 -30.03 17.10
N ALA A 219 -6.96 -30.14 17.93
CA ALA A 219 -8.18 -30.85 17.56
C ALA A 219 -9.12 -29.96 16.74
N ALA A 220 -9.23 -28.69 17.09
CA ALA A 220 -10.07 -27.72 16.36
C ALA A 220 -9.48 -27.39 14.98
N LEU A 221 -8.15 -27.36 14.83
CA LEU A 221 -7.46 -27.17 13.54
C LEU A 221 -7.48 -28.45 12.67
N ALA A 222 -7.74 -29.63 13.25
CA ALA A 222 -7.84 -30.88 12.49
C ALA A 222 -9.12 -30.94 11.64
N GLU A 223 -10.19 -30.26 12.05
CA GLU A 223 -11.44 -30.22 11.30
C GLU A 223 -11.54 -29.01 10.35
N GLY A 224 -10.68 -28.01 10.50
CA GLY A 224 -10.67 -26.79 9.69
C GLY A 224 -12.01 -26.03 9.71
N PRO A 225 -12.02 -24.76 9.36
CA PRO A 225 -13.30 -24.06 9.20
C PRO A 225 -14.06 -24.62 8.00
N ALA A 226 -15.37 -24.81 8.13
CA ALA A 226 -16.25 -25.09 7.00
C ALA A 226 -16.24 -23.85 6.08
N ILE A 227 -15.70 -24.02 4.87
CA ILE A 227 -15.61 -22.94 3.89
C ILE A 227 -16.69 -23.16 2.82
N HIS A 228 -17.65 -22.26 2.78
CA HIS A 228 -18.67 -22.24 1.75
C HIS A 228 -18.35 -21.13 0.74
N VAL A 229 -18.11 -21.51 -0.51
CA VAL A 229 -17.84 -20.58 -1.61
C VAL A 229 -19.08 -20.46 -2.48
N LEU A 230 -19.66 -19.27 -2.52
CA LEU A 230 -20.82 -18.97 -3.35
C LEU A 230 -20.46 -17.93 -4.41
N SER A 231 -20.68 -18.26 -5.67
CA SER A 231 -20.49 -17.33 -6.77
C SER A 231 -21.77 -16.56 -7.05
N VAL A 232 -21.76 -15.25 -6.81
CA VAL A 232 -22.90 -14.37 -7.08
C VAL A 232 -22.47 -13.27 -8.05
N PRO A 233 -23.15 -13.11 -9.20
CA PRO A 233 -22.64 -12.30 -10.32
C PRO A 233 -22.71 -10.78 -10.13
N SER A 234 -23.26 -10.27 -9.01
CA SER A 234 -23.31 -8.83 -8.75
C SER A 234 -23.28 -8.50 -7.26
N ALA A 235 -22.77 -7.32 -6.91
CA ALA A 235 -22.74 -6.82 -5.54
C ALA A 235 -24.15 -6.72 -4.93
N VAL A 236 -25.14 -6.32 -5.71
CA VAL A 236 -26.55 -6.28 -5.28
C VAL A 236 -27.07 -7.69 -5.01
N GLY A 237 -26.71 -8.68 -5.85
CA GLY A 237 -27.03 -10.07 -5.64
C GLY A 237 -26.40 -10.61 -4.36
N GLN A 238 -25.15 -10.30 -4.09
CA GLN A 238 -24.45 -10.69 -2.86
C GLN A 238 -25.17 -10.14 -1.62
N ALA A 239 -25.52 -8.85 -1.64
CA ALA A 239 -26.25 -8.23 -0.53
C ALA A 239 -27.64 -8.88 -0.32
N LYS A 240 -28.35 -9.25 -1.39
CA LYS A 240 -29.64 -9.92 -1.30
C LYS A 240 -29.55 -11.37 -0.81
N TYR A 241 -28.41 -12.03 -1.03
CA TYR A 241 -28.21 -13.41 -0.60
C TYR A 241 -27.76 -13.51 0.87
N LEU A 242 -27.21 -12.44 1.44
CA LEU A 242 -26.75 -12.42 2.83
C LEU A 242 -27.82 -12.85 3.85
N PRO A 243 -29.08 -12.40 3.79
CA PRO A 243 -30.12 -12.87 4.71
C PRO A 243 -30.38 -14.39 4.65
N GLU A 244 -30.17 -15.02 3.51
CA GLU A 244 -30.31 -16.48 3.35
C GLU A 244 -29.20 -17.19 4.12
N ILE A 245 -27.95 -16.78 3.91
CA ILE A 245 -26.80 -17.31 4.64
C ILE A 245 -26.98 -17.17 6.16
N LEU A 246 -27.45 -16.00 6.60
CA LEU A 246 -27.68 -15.76 8.04
C LEU A 246 -28.77 -16.66 8.60
N ARG A 247 -29.84 -16.94 7.85
CA ARG A 247 -30.90 -17.89 8.26
C ARG A 247 -30.37 -19.32 8.36
N GLU A 248 -29.54 -19.75 7.40
CA GLU A 248 -28.91 -21.07 7.43
C GLU A 248 -28.04 -21.25 8.68
N ILE A 249 -27.15 -20.26 8.96
CA ILE A 249 -26.28 -20.25 10.15
C ILE A 249 -27.12 -20.26 11.44
N ALA A 250 -28.18 -19.49 11.48
CA ALA A 250 -29.07 -19.44 12.65
C ALA A 250 -29.80 -20.76 12.85
N ALA A 251 -30.27 -21.39 11.78
CA ALA A 251 -30.96 -22.70 11.85
C ALA A 251 -30.00 -23.81 12.37
N GLU A 252 -28.73 -23.76 11.96
CA GLU A 252 -27.73 -24.72 12.43
C GLU A 252 -27.35 -24.53 13.90
N LYS A 253 -27.21 -23.28 14.36
CA LYS A 253 -26.69 -22.98 15.70
C LYS A 253 -27.75 -22.87 16.79
N THR A 254 -28.95 -22.41 16.45
CA THR A 254 -29.96 -22.03 17.44
C THR A 254 -31.29 -22.78 17.26
N GLY A 255 -31.38 -23.75 16.34
CA GLY A 255 -32.63 -24.38 15.99
C GLY A 255 -33.65 -23.43 15.36
N GLY A 256 -33.18 -22.33 14.78
CA GLY A 256 -34.01 -21.32 14.08
C GLY A 256 -34.34 -20.07 14.89
N ASP A 257 -33.87 -19.96 16.13
CA ASP A 257 -34.05 -18.75 16.98
C ASP A 257 -32.91 -17.78 16.80
N LEU A 258 -33.20 -16.59 16.22
CA LEU A 258 -32.28 -15.48 16.02
C LEU A 258 -32.29 -14.47 17.19
N SER A 259 -32.96 -14.75 18.29
CA SER A 259 -33.17 -13.81 19.39
C SER A 259 -32.06 -13.82 20.46
N GLY A 260 -30.92 -14.48 20.21
CA GLY A 260 -29.78 -14.57 21.11
C GLY A 260 -28.66 -13.60 20.81
#